data_169c7eebcd9eed5399de932a0ee1ebec
#
_entry.id   169c7eebcd9eed5399de932a0ee1ebec
#
_cell.length_a   1.000
_cell.length_b   1.000
_cell.length_c   1.000
_cell.angle_alpha   90.00
_cell.angle_beta   90.00
_cell.angle_gamma   90.00
#
_symmetry.space_group_name_H-M   'P 1'
#
loop_
_entity.id
_entity.type
_entity.pdbx_description
1 polymer ?
#
loop_
_entity_poly.entity_id
_entity_poly.type
_entity_poly.pdbx_seq_one_letter_code
_entity_poly.pdbx_strand_id
1 'polypeptide(L)'
;MISEYLGFDSDYIIIGLAVAVLILLILAIVNIVQMSKLKKSYKAFMTGKNGKNLEDTLIKRLNQVDALIDSNNENEKNIKELFDDMQYTYQKMGLIKYDAFNEMGGKLSFSLAMLDVRNNGFIINAMHTREGCYTYIKEIVDGNSIIVLSEEEQEALNRAMGKKDHS
;
A
#
# COMPACT_ATOMS: atom_id res chain seq x y z
N MET A 1 -6.42 73.82 -48.68
CA MET A 1 -5.59 72.84 -49.42
C MET A 1 -5.86 71.36 -49.07
N ILE A 2 -6.15 70.97 -47.79
CA ILE A 2 -6.47 69.58 -47.45
C ILE A 2 -7.97 69.25 -47.67
N SER A 3 -8.87 70.23 -47.53
CA SER A 3 -10.31 70.08 -47.71
C SER A 3 -10.72 69.88 -49.19
N GLU A 4 -9.92 70.35 -50.14
CA GLU A 4 -10.17 70.23 -51.59
C GLU A 4 -9.82 68.83 -52.14
N TYR A 5 -8.93 68.04 -51.46
CA TYR A 5 -8.51 66.76 -51.92
C TYR A 5 -9.35 65.58 -51.33
N LEU A 6 -10.02 65.73 -50.18
CA LEU A 6 -10.77 64.67 -49.50
C LEU A 6 -12.30 64.83 -49.60
N GLY A 7 -12.83 65.93 -50.10
CA GLY A 7 -14.27 66.08 -50.28
C GLY A 7 -15.12 66.17 -49.02
N PHE A 8 -14.49 66.23 -47.86
CA PHE A 8 -15.14 66.37 -46.58
C PHE A 8 -14.76 67.68 -45.90
N ASP A 9 -15.72 68.31 -45.24
CA ASP A 9 -15.48 69.50 -44.42
C ASP A 9 -14.45 69.19 -43.32
N SER A 10 -13.42 70.05 -43.24
CA SER A 10 -12.36 69.91 -42.18
C SER A 10 -12.89 69.73 -40.74
N ASP A 11 -14.06 70.25 -40.51
CA ASP A 11 -14.72 70.17 -39.15
C ASP A 11 -15.10 68.76 -38.76
N TYR A 12 -15.55 67.92 -39.71
CA TYR A 12 -15.86 66.52 -39.45
C TYR A 12 -14.60 65.67 -39.13
N ILE A 13 -13.47 66.00 -39.73
CA ILE A 13 -12.19 65.30 -39.46
C ILE A 13 -11.70 65.68 -38.08
N ILE A 14 -11.82 66.97 -37.69
CA ILE A 14 -11.42 67.43 -36.39
C ILE A 14 -12.30 66.80 -35.26
N ILE A 15 -13.60 66.68 -35.49
CA ILE A 15 -14.53 66.07 -34.57
C ILE A 15 -14.21 64.55 -34.43
N GLY A 16 -13.95 63.86 -35.55
CA GLY A 16 -13.58 62.45 -35.56
C GLY A 16 -12.27 62.21 -34.83
N LEU A 17 -11.27 63.04 -34.98
CA LEU A 17 -10.00 62.96 -34.27
C LEU A 17 -10.15 63.23 -32.78
N ALA A 18 -10.97 64.22 -32.41
CA ALA A 18 -11.27 64.51 -31.00
C ALA A 18 -11.95 63.33 -30.30
N VAL A 19 -12.91 62.68 -30.97
CA VAL A 19 -13.59 61.48 -30.43
C VAL A 19 -12.60 60.30 -30.32
N ALA A 20 -11.72 60.09 -31.30
CA ALA A 20 -10.71 59.06 -31.25
C ALA A 20 -9.73 59.27 -30.09
N VAL A 21 -9.27 60.49 -29.86
CA VAL A 21 -8.39 60.85 -28.70
C VAL A 21 -9.13 60.60 -27.37
N LEU A 22 -10.40 60.90 -27.28
CA LEU A 22 -11.19 60.71 -26.10
C LEU A 22 -11.35 59.20 -25.78
N ILE A 23 -11.59 58.38 -26.77
CA ILE A 23 -11.64 56.91 -26.66
C ILE A 23 -10.29 56.35 -26.18
N LEU A 24 -9.19 56.80 -26.77
CA LEU A 24 -7.83 56.38 -26.38
C LEU A 24 -7.51 56.77 -24.94
N LEU A 25 -7.95 57.94 -24.46
CA LEU A 25 -7.80 58.39 -23.09
C LEU A 25 -8.57 57.50 -22.13
N ILE A 26 -9.80 57.12 -22.43
CA ILE A 26 -10.60 56.23 -21.64
C ILE A 26 -9.93 54.85 -21.55
N LEU A 27 -9.47 54.28 -22.67
CA LEU A 27 -8.75 53.02 -22.73
C LEU A 27 -7.46 53.06 -21.90
N ALA A 28 -6.70 54.14 -21.95
CA ALA A 28 -5.49 54.33 -21.16
C ALA A 28 -5.79 54.31 -19.66
N ILE A 29 -6.84 55.01 -19.21
CA ILE A 29 -7.26 55.04 -17.82
C ILE A 29 -7.69 53.63 -17.34
N VAL A 30 -8.47 52.90 -18.15
CA VAL A 30 -8.91 51.54 -17.82
C VAL A 30 -7.71 50.60 -17.67
N ASN A 31 -6.73 50.69 -18.60
CA ASN A 31 -5.49 49.89 -18.51
C ASN A 31 -4.69 50.19 -17.24
N ILE A 32 -4.53 51.48 -16.87
CA ILE A 32 -3.82 51.86 -15.65
C ILE A 32 -4.52 51.30 -14.40
N VAL A 33 -5.83 51.35 -14.35
CA VAL A 33 -6.60 50.84 -13.21
C VAL A 33 -6.49 49.29 -13.12
N GLN A 34 -6.60 48.60 -14.26
CA GLN A 34 -6.43 47.14 -14.31
C GLN A 34 -5.02 46.71 -13.90
N MET A 35 -3.98 47.38 -14.40
CA MET A 35 -2.60 47.12 -14.05
C MET A 35 -2.34 47.36 -12.56
N SER A 36 -2.93 48.41 -11.98
CA SER A 36 -2.83 48.71 -10.55
C SER A 36 -3.51 47.66 -9.68
N LYS A 37 -4.67 47.14 -10.09
CA LYS A 37 -5.37 46.02 -9.41
C LYS A 37 -4.55 44.74 -9.49
N LEU A 38 -4.00 44.40 -10.65
CA LEU A 38 -3.17 43.22 -10.84
C LEU A 38 -1.88 43.29 -10.03
N LYS A 39 -1.19 44.44 -10.03
CA LYS A 39 -0.02 44.68 -9.16
C LYS A 39 -0.33 44.54 -7.67
N LYS A 40 -1.50 45.05 -7.24
CA LYS A 40 -1.91 44.96 -5.84
C LYS A 40 -2.23 43.52 -5.44
N SER A 41 -2.90 42.76 -6.30
CA SER A 41 -3.17 41.32 -6.09
C SER A 41 -1.90 40.49 -6.10
N TYR A 42 -0.97 40.74 -7.02
CA TYR A 42 0.33 40.10 -7.08
C TYR A 42 1.19 40.40 -5.85
N LYS A 43 1.21 41.67 -5.41
CA LYS A 43 1.94 42.07 -4.21
C LYS A 43 1.31 41.48 -2.95
N ALA A 44 -0.02 41.38 -2.87
CA ALA A 44 -0.71 40.71 -1.77
C ALA A 44 -0.42 39.21 -1.72
N PHE A 45 -0.28 38.57 -2.87
CA PHE A 45 0.14 37.15 -2.98
C PHE A 45 1.61 36.95 -2.57
N MET A 46 2.52 37.80 -3.00
CA MET A 46 3.97 37.68 -2.74
C MET A 46 4.42 38.21 -1.37
N THR A 47 3.72 39.21 -0.82
CA THR A 47 4.06 39.80 0.50
C THR A 47 3.08 39.44 1.62
N GLY A 48 1.97 38.78 1.30
CA GLY A 48 0.97 38.38 2.27
C GLY A 48 1.45 37.19 3.11
N LYS A 49 0.98 37.14 4.35
CA LYS A 49 1.13 36.02 5.32
C LYS A 49 0.90 34.61 4.72
N ASN A 50 0.26 34.53 3.55
CA ASN A 50 -0.02 33.28 2.85
C ASN A 50 1.19 32.70 2.10
N GLY A 51 2.10 33.51 1.55
CA GLY A 51 3.30 33.04 0.83
C GLY A 51 4.30 32.38 1.80
N LYS A 52 4.58 33.03 2.91
CA LYS A 52 5.48 32.51 3.92
C LYS A 52 4.88 31.30 4.65
N ASN A 53 3.58 31.32 4.92
CA ASN A 53 2.88 30.15 5.46
C ASN A 53 2.83 28.97 4.47
N LEU A 54 2.78 29.23 3.17
CA LEU A 54 2.81 28.17 2.15
C LEU A 54 4.20 27.53 2.09
N GLU A 55 5.27 28.33 2.11
CA GLU A 55 6.67 27.85 2.12
C GLU A 55 6.93 27.01 3.37
N ASP A 56 6.60 27.52 4.56
CA ASP A 56 6.75 26.78 5.83
C ASP A 56 5.92 25.49 5.85
N THR A 57 4.71 25.53 5.28
CA THR A 57 3.86 24.34 5.17
C THR A 57 4.44 23.33 4.19
N LEU A 58 4.99 23.78 3.06
CA LEU A 58 5.63 22.92 2.06
C LEU A 58 6.88 22.24 2.64
N ILE A 59 7.75 23.00 3.30
CA ILE A 59 8.94 22.46 3.99
C ILE A 59 8.53 21.43 5.04
N LYS A 60 7.51 21.73 5.86
CA LYS A 60 7.01 20.78 6.85
C LYS A 60 6.46 19.50 6.20
N ARG A 61 5.76 19.60 5.06
CA ARG A 61 5.25 18.42 4.33
C ARG A 61 6.37 17.62 3.69
N LEU A 62 7.38 18.27 3.13
CA LEU A 62 8.56 17.58 2.58
C LEU A 62 9.29 16.79 3.69
N ASN A 63 9.55 17.41 4.83
CA ASN A 63 10.17 16.71 5.97
C ASN A 63 9.31 15.52 6.47
N GLN A 64 7.98 15.64 6.42
CA GLN A 64 7.09 14.52 6.74
C GLN A 64 7.17 13.39 5.70
N VAL A 65 7.31 13.74 4.42
CA VAL A 65 7.50 12.74 3.35
C VAL A 65 8.83 12.02 3.52
N ASP A 66 9.92 12.73 3.79
CA ASP A 66 11.22 12.12 4.04
C ASP A 66 11.17 11.15 5.23
N ALA A 67 10.56 11.54 6.34
CA ALA A 67 10.38 10.66 7.50
C ALA A 67 9.50 9.44 7.18
N LEU A 68 8.49 9.58 6.30
CA LEU A 68 7.67 8.46 5.84
C LEU A 68 8.45 7.50 4.94
N ILE A 69 9.33 8.03 4.09
CA ILE A 69 10.22 7.21 3.25
C ILE A 69 11.15 6.38 4.12
N ASP A 70 11.78 6.99 5.12
CA ASP A 70 12.68 6.29 6.05
C ASP A 70 11.93 5.20 6.83
N SER A 71 10.75 5.51 7.36
CA SER A 71 9.91 4.54 8.05
C SER A 71 9.44 3.41 7.14
N ASN A 72 9.12 3.71 5.87
CA ASN A 72 8.75 2.69 4.89
C ASN A 72 9.92 1.74 4.59
N ASN A 73 11.12 2.27 4.40
CA ASN A 73 12.33 1.46 4.16
C ASN A 73 12.62 0.54 5.36
N GLU A 74 12.46 1.04 6.58
CA GLU A 74 12.59 0.24 7.80
C GLU A 74 11.52 -0.87 7.87
N ASN A 75 10.26 -0.53 7.54
CA ASN A 75 9.17 -1.50 7.48
C ASN A 75 9.43 -2.59 6.43
N GLU A 76 9.91 -2.24 5.24
CA GLU A 76 10.26 -3.22 4.21
C GLU A 76 11.36 -4.18 4.69
N LYS A 77 12.37 -3.65 5.39
CA LYS A 77 13.43 -4.48 5.99
C LYS A 77 12.86 -5.43 7.04
N ASN A 78 12.06 -4.92 7.97
CA ASN A 78 11.44 -5.71 9.04
C ASN A 78 10.50 -6.79 8.48
N ILE A 79 9.73 -6.47 7.44
CA ILE A 79 8.87 -7.43 6.75
C ILE A 79 9.70 -8.54 6.12
N LYS A 80 10.82 -8.21 5.47
CA LYS A 80 11.70 -9.21 4.88
C LYS A 80 12.31 -10.14 5.94
N GLU A 81 12.79 -9.58 7.06
CA GLU A 81 13.30 -10.35 8.18
C GLU A 81 12.22 -11.28 8.75
N LEU A 82 10.98 -10.79 8.93
CA LEU A 82 9.86 -11.61 9.37
C LEU A 82 9.55 -12.77 8.39
N PHE A 83 9.58 -12.52 7.09
CA PHE A 83 9.39 -13.59 6.10
C PHE A 83 10.51 -14.61 6.13
N ASP A 84 11.76 -14.18 6.33
CA ASP A 84 12.88 -15.09 6.45
C ASP A 84 12.77 -15.95 7.73
N ASP A 85 12.41 -15.37 8.87
CA ASP A 85 12.19 -16.08 10.12
C ASP A 85 11.01 -17.05 10.03
N MET A 86 9.93 -16.64 9.35
CA MET A 86 8.77 -17.51 9.14
C MET A 86 9.09 -18.78 8.37
N GLN A 87 10.14 -18.80 7.53
CA GLN A 87 10.51 -20.01 6.78
C GLN A 87 10.94 -21.16 7.69
N TYR A 88 11.43 -20.85 8.89
CA TYR A 88 11.92 -21.83 9.87
C TYR A 88 10.90 -22.17 10.96
N THR A 89 9.71 -21.56 10.90
CA THR A 89 8.63 -21.85 11.87
C THR A 89 7.67 -22.89 11.31
N TYR A 90 7.07 -23.69 12.21
CA TYR A 90 6.03 -24.64 11.81
C TYR A 90 4.72 -23.90 11.56
N GLN A 91 4.27 -23.91 10.31
CA GLN A 91 3.11 -23.15 9.84
C GLN A 91 1.95 -24.04 9.42
N LYS A 92 2.24 -25.31 9.15
CA LYS A 92 1.28 -26.28 8.65
C LYS A 92 1.06 -27.35 9.71
N MET A 93 -0.20 -27.67 9.98
CA MET A 93 -0.57 -28.63 10.99
C MET A 93 -1.67 -29.55 10.48
N GLY A 94 -1.52 -30.84 10.73
CA GLY A 94 -2.53 -31.84 10.49
C GLY A 94 -2.71 -32.73 11.70
N LEU A 95 -3.94 -32.82 12.20
CA LEU A 95 -4.28 -33.66 13.38
C LEU A 95 -5.32 -34.68 13.01
N ILE A 96 -5.03 -35.95 13.28
CA ILE A 96 -5.95 -37.09 13.18
C ILE A 96 -6.12 -37.71 14.56
N LYS A 97 -7.36 -37.88 14.97
CA LYS A 97 -7.71 -38.63 16.19
C LYS A 97 -8.32 -39.98 15.81
N TYR A 98 -7.84 -41.04 16.41
CA TYR A 98 -8.27 -42.40 16.09
C TYR A 98 -8.36 -43.27 17.31
N ASP A 99 -8.96 -44.44 17.18
CA ASP A 99 -8.98 -45.50 18.19
C ASP A 99 -8.04 -46.60 17.73
N ALA A 100 -6.85 -46.69 18.33
CA ALA A 100 -5.81 -47.62 17.91
C ALA A 100 -6.19 -49.11 18.15
N PHE A 101 -7.06 -49.39 19.12
CA PHE A 101 -7.33 -50.78 19.56
C PHE A 101 -8.81 -51.12 19.68
N ASN A 102 -9.73 -50.23 19.34
CA ASN A 102 -11.19 -50.39 19.50
C ASN A 102 -11.64 -50.76 20.92
N GLU A 103 -10.80 -50.49 21.93
CA GLU A 103 -10.98 -50.98 23.29
C GLU A 103 -11.43 -49.95 24.32
N MET A 104 -11.24 -48.66 24.03
CA MET A 104 -11.35 -47.59 25.03
C MET A 104 -12.61 -46.72 24.92
N GLY A 105 -13.51 -47.04 23.99
CA GLY A 105 -14.77 -46.30 23.85
C GLY A 105 -14.64 -44.85 23.37
N GLY A 106 -13.50 -44.49 22.76
CA GLY A 106 -13.28 -43.15 22.20
C GLY A 106 -11.94 -43.02 21.48
N LYS A 107 -11.83 -41.99 20.62
CA LYS A 107 -10.61 -41.68 19.84
C LYS A 107 -9.58 -40.95 20.72
N LEU A 108 -8.90 -41.70 21.61
CA LEU A 108 -7.89 -41.14 22.51
C LEU A 108 -6.50 -41.11 21.92
N SER A 109 -6.23 -41.93 20.89
CA SER A 109 -4.98 -41.91 20.14
C SER A 109 -5.00 -40.75 19.12
N PHE A 110 -3.84 -40.22 18.81
CA PHE A 110 -3.73 -39.17 17.78
C PHE A 110 -2.41 -39.22 17.01
N SER A 111 -2.44 -38.72 15.80
CA SER A 111 -1.28 -38.42 14.98
C SER A 111 -1.29 -36.93 14.64
N LEU A 112 -0.21 -36.23 14.97
CA LEU A 112 -0.03 -34.79 14.75
C LEU A 112 1.17 -34.55 13.86
N ALA A 113 0.94 -34.03 12.67
CA ALA A 113 1.98 -33.54 11.76
C ALA A 113 2.15 -32.03 11.92
N MET A 114 3.40 -31.59 12.06
CA MET A 114 3.79 -30.17 12.09
C MET A 114 4.90 -29.93 11.06
N LEU A 115 4.68 -29.00 10.13
CA LEU A 115 5.58 -28.76 9.02
C LEU A 115 5.85 -27.26 8.84
N ASP A 116 7.05 -26.94 8.37
CA ASP A 116 7.43 -25.63 7.88
C ASP A 116 6.84 -25.34 6.48
N VAL A 117 7.21 -24.19 5.91
CA VAL A 117 6.78 -23.79 4.56
C VAL A 117 7.27 -24.78 3.48
N ARG A 118 8.43 -25.43 3.69
CA ARG A 118 9.08 -26.37 2.76
C ARG A 118 8.62 -27.81 2.96
N ASN A 119 7.66 -28.07 3.86
CA ASN A 119 7.19 -29.37 4.29
C ASN A 119 8.25 -30.19 5.04
N ASN A 120 9.19 -29.53 5.73
CA ASN A 120 10.05 -30.19 6.70
C ASN A 120 9.44 -30.08 8.09
N GLY A 121 9.64 -31.11 8.90
CA GLY A 121 9.13 -31.12 10.26
C GLY A 121 9.06 -32.53 10.83
N PHE A 122 7.98 -32.83 11.51
CA PHE A 122 7.82 -34.11 12.18
C PHE A 122 6.35 -34.52 12.36
N ILE A 123 6.16 -35.79 12.62
CA ILE A 123 4.90 -36.37 13.07
C ILE A 123 5.10 -36.87 14.48
N ILE A 124 4.25 -36.46 15.40
CA ILE A 124 4.10 -37.10 16.73
C ILE A 124 2.92 -38.02 16.64
N ASN A 125 3.11 -39.29 16.99
CA ASN A 125 2.04 -40.25 17.15
C ASN A 125 1.95 -40.73 18.63
N ALA A 126 0.74 -40.66 19.16
CA ALA A 126 0.46 -41.11 20.51
C ALA A 126 -0.66 -42.17 20.49
N MET A 127 -0.30 -43.41 20.81
CA MET A 127 -1.23 -44.52 20.89
C MET A 127 -1.62 -44.77 22.34
N HIS A 128 -2.92 -44.71 22.62
CA HIS A 128 -3.47 -44.99 23.96
C HIS A 128 -3.99 -46.43 24.04
N THR A 129 -3.51 -47.15 25.03
CA THR A 129 -3.96 -48.52 25.35
C THR A 129 -4.46 -48.58 26.80
N ARG A 130 -5.03 -49.70 27.24
CA ARG A 130 -5.41 -49.91 28.65
C ARG A 130 -4.20 -49.96 29.57
N GLU A 131 -3.03 -50.32 29.05
CA GLU A 131 -1.81 -50.51 29.83
C GLU A 131 -0.93 -49.26 29.87
N GLY A 132 -1.16 -48.28 28.96
CA GLY A 132 -0.38 -47.06 28.94
C GLY A 132 -0.50 -46.28 27.60
N CYS A 133 0.35 -45.28 27.46
CA CYS A 133 0.43 -44.49 26.25
C CYS A 133 1.84 -44.60 25.67
N TYR A 134 1.89 -44.91 24.37
CA TYR A 134 3.15 -45.00 23.61
C TYR A 134 3.23 -43.80 22.69
N THR A 135 4.29 -43.00 22.84
CA THR A 135 4.51 -41.83 22.01
C THR A 135 5.84 -41.90 21.30
N TYR A 136 5.86 -41.62 20.01
CA TYR A 136 7.07 -41.56 19.21
C TYR A 136 6.97 -40.46 18.15
N ILE A 137 8.15 -40.10 17.56
CA ILE A 137 8.29 -39.05 16.57
C ILE A 137 8.92 -39.64 15.32
N LYS A 138 8.42 -39.22 14.15
CA LYS A 138 9.01 -39.48 12.86
C LYS A 138 9.35 -38.15 12.16
N GLU A 139 10.56 -38.06 11.60
CA GLU A 139 11.00 -36.89 10.86
C GLU A 139 10.40 -36.88 9.47
N ILE A 140 10.07 -35.68 9.01
CA ILE A 140 9.57 -35.40 7.68
C ILE A 140 10.53 -34.44 6.97
N VAL A 141 10.99 -34.81 5.80
CA VAL A 141 11.88 -34.02 4.94
C VAL A 141 11.23 -33.90 3.56
N ASP A 142 11.03 -32.68 3.08
CA ASP A 142 10.37 -32.38 1.80
C ASP A 142 9.02 -33.12 1.63
N GLY A 143 8.25 -33.20 2.72
CA GLY A 143 6.94 -33.88 2.72
C GLY A 143 6.98 -35.39 2.67
N ASN A 144 8.14 -36.01 2.92
CA ASN A 144 8.34 -37.46 2.92
C ASN A 144 8.96 -37.94 4.22
N SER A 145 8.67 -39.17 4.64
CA SER A 145 9.31 -39.83 5.76
C SER A 145 10.21 -40.98 5.27
N ILE A 146 11.38 -41.12 5.89
CA ILE A 146 12.27 -42.27 5.65
C ILE A 146 11.66 -43.55 6.24
N ILE A 147 10.91 -43.42 7.34
CA ILE A 147 10.25 -44.53 8.05
C ILE A 147 8.82 -44.64 7.50
N VAL A 148 8.36 -45.86 7.26
CA VAL A 148 7.00 -46.14 6.81
C VAL A 148 6.00 -45.52 7.80
N LEU A 149 5.05 -44.73 7.28
CA LEU A 149 3.97 -44.11 8.03
C LEU A 149 2.77 -45.07 8.14
N SER A 150 2.05 -45.01 9.26
CA SER A 150 0.72 -45.62 9.33
C SER A 150 -0.31 -44.84 8.50
N GLU A 151 -1.51 -45.39 8.33
CA GLU A 151 -2.58 -44.70 7.59
C GLU A 151 -2.93 -43.36 8.25
N GLU A 152 -3.04 -43.30 9.56
CA GLU A 152 -3.36 -42.09 10.32
C GLU A 152 -2.23 -41.07 10.30
N GLU A 153 -0.98 -41.53 10.31
CA GLU A 153 0.19 -40.64 10.17
C GLU A 153 0.24 -40.03 8.76
N GLN A 154 -0.03 -40.86 7.75
CA GLN A 154 -0.08 -40.40 6.35
C GLN A 154 -1.24 -39.41 6.14
N GLU A 155 -2.40 -39.68 6.73
CA GLU A 155 -3.53 -38.75 6.70
C GLU A 155 -3.20 -37.43 7.40
N ALA A 156 -2.56 -37.46 8.58
CA ALA A 156 -2.10 -36.29 9.29
C ALA A 156 -1.11 -35.46 8.44
N LEU A 157 -0.17 -36.13 7.77
CA LEU A 157 0.78 -35.50 6.87
C LEU A 157 0.07 -34.84 5.67
N ASN A 158 -0.88 -35.54 5.04
CA ASN A 158 -1.65 -35.02 3.92
C ASN A 158 -2.47 -33.77 4.33
N ARG A 159 -3.09 -33.78 5.50
CA ARG A 159 -3.81 -32.61 6.04
C ARG A 159 -2.89 -31.43 6.26
N ALA A 160 -1.70 -31.65 6.85
CA ALA A 160 -0.70 -30.62 7.07
C ALA A 160 -0.26 -30.00 5.72
N MET A 161 -0.09 -30.81 4.68
CA MET A 161 0.26 -30.35 3.34
C MET A 161 -0.90 -29.73 2.54
N GLY A 162 -2.13 -29.73 3.09
CA GLY A 162 -3.32 -29.21 2.42
C GLY A 162 -3.81 -30.10 1.26
N LYS A 163 -3.36 -31.34 1.18
CA LYS A 163 -3.91 -32.32 0.24
C LYS A 163 -5.32 -32.72 0.69
N LYS A 164 -6.32 -32.50 -0.14
CA LYS A 164 -7.70 -32.94 0.15
C LYS A 164 -7.75 -34.46 0.12
N ASP A 165 -8.39 -35.06 1.13
CA ASP A 165 -8.74 -36.47 1.11
C ASP A 165 -9.59 -36.75 -0.15
N HIS A 166 -9.07 -37.57 -1.04
CA HIS A 166 -9.84 -38.20 -2.08
C HIS A 166 -10.49 -39.46 -1.46
N SER A 167 -11.57 -39.24 -0.69
CA SER A 167 -12.49 -40.34 -0.30
C SER A 167 -13.56 -40.50 -1.35
#